data_0e5864ee332ba26e5e0d41c5ee70f6f6
#
_entry.id   0e5864ee332ba26e5e0d41c5ee70f6f6
#
_cell.length_a   1.000
_cell.length_b   1.000
_cell.length_c   1.000
_cell.angle_alpha   90.00
_cell.angle_beta   90.00
_cell.angle_gamma   90.00
#
_symmetry.space_group_name_H-M   'P 1'
#
loop_
_entity.id
_entity.type
_entity.pdbx_description
1 polymer ?
#
loop_
_entity_poly.entity_id
_entity_poly.type
_entity_poly.pdbx_seq_one_letter_code
_entity_poly.pdbx_strand_id
1 'polypeptide(L)'
;MIHRTLTVASLLSTLAMAQGTTLAYRVPFQLDPSRGAVLETTFDLGHRSGTEPDLLVFVDPGAERDLLLAWFPEVELVRSGVPFGAITPTVPDPGYYTTAEILQQIDLFVAAHPDYARRVDLTTLPGAARTHGNQSIWALVVSDNVASQEDEPAIVLAAQHHARELNSPHVVIGAASRILSGRGSDPVLATLVDDYEIWLVPCVNPDGVNHVWAVDDFWRKNRRNNGSNFGVDLNRNYPAGFGQCGSSTITSSQTYRGPSPASEPETQTMRALIASVRPEIYIDIHSSGREVLHTYAPCLPPSATIDAFLDRYLDSLRSPMNYAARDPSASGEAPEDHWTSSGTLSFLIEIGTAFQPPFAETILEEVRVWPGLRQAFTTWRPAVRGHVRSLRGLTPLEATVTYTPNQFSHGEVNRSRARDGRYAMWLPLGNWRVTWSAPGHESHSRDVVVASYDNPLAIDVDLLPTSVPATLAIAGSGRVGTAVGITYSAPGDVGLGYWIPLSLGTSPGVQLDGRTLPLNPDALMAASLSLSPVLENNLGVLSGTSTAVATLNVPDIPALAGVTLHVGGLTLDASFPSGIARWAPPTAVTIQP
;
A
#
# COMPACT_ATOMS: atom_id res chain seq x y z
N MET A 1 47.56 -68.08 -2.39
CA MET A 1 47.23 -66.83 -1.74
C MET A 1 46.95 -65.82 -2.83
N ILE A 2 45.69 -65.65 -3.19
CA ILE A 2 45.26 -64.72 -4.24
C ILE A 2 44.55 -63.56 -3.55
N HIS A 3 45.20 -62.40 -3.56
CA HIS A 3 44.58 -61.17 -3.13
C HIS A 3 43.56 -60.74 -4.22
N ARG A 4 42.29 -60.78 -3.90
CA ARG A 4 41.25 -60.11 -4.69
C ARG A 4 41.12 -58.67 -4.19
N THR A 5 41.68 -57.76 -4.94
CA THR A 5 41.41 -56.30 -4.82
C THR A 5 39.98 -56.06 -5.35
N LEU A 6 39.05 -55.77 -4.46
CA LEU A 6 37.73 -55.23 -4.85
C LEU A 6 37.91 -53.76 -5.26
N THR A 7 37.93 -53.53 -6.55
CA THR A 7 37.76 -52.19 -7.12
C THR A 7 36.29 -51.83 -6.99
N VAL A 8 35.96 -51.00 -6.03
CA VAL A 8 34.68 -50.31 -5.99
C VAL A 8 34.67 -49.30 -7.14
N ALA A 9 34.20 -49.75 -8.29
CA ALA A 9 33.84 -48.83 -9.36
C ALA A 9 32.64 -48.03 -8.86
N SER A 10 32.89 -46.81 -8.36
CA SER A 10 31.85 -45.79 -8.20
C SER A 10 31.30 -45.51 -9.59
N LEU A 11 30.16 -46.11 -9.91
CA LEU A 11 29.31 -45.61 -10.97
C LEU A 11 28.82 -44.23 -10.57
N LEU A 12 29.66 -43.25 -10.75
CA LEU A 12 29.22 -41.87 -10.97
C LEU A 12 28.50 -41.89 -12.33
N SER A 13 27.23 -42.23 -12.29
CA SER A 13 26.33 -41.83 -13.37
C SER A 13 26.35 -40.30 -13.34
N THR A 14 27.20 -39.72 -14.20
CA THR A 14 27.02 -38.37 -14.66
C THR A 14 25.72 -38.31 -15.42
N LEU A 15 24.60 -38.30 -14.70
CA LEU A 15 23.41 -37.67 -15.23
C LEU A 15 23.87 -36.25 -15.55
N ALA A 16 23.88 -35.93 -16.85
CA ALA A 16 23.98 -34.55 -17.29
C ALA A 16 22.83 -33.82 -16.58
N MET A 17 23.15 -33.19 -15.44
CA MET A 17 22.19 -32.38 -14.73
C MET A 17 21.76 -31.26 -15.69
N ALA A 18 20.51 -31.27 -16.08
CA ALA A 18 19.96 -30.16 -16.83
C ALA A 18 20.30 -28.87 -16.03
N GLN A 19 21.01 -27.92 -16.67
CA GLN A 19 21.36 -26.68 -16.05
C GLN A 19 20.07 -26.02 -15.51
N GLY A 20 19.96 -25.86 -14.19
CA GLY A 20 18.87 -25.13 -13.56
C GLY A 20 17.88 -25.96 -12.75
N THR A 21 18.17 -27.21 -12.41
CA THR A 21 17.35 -27.97 -11.45
C THR A 21 17.81 -27.76 -10.02
N THR A 22 16.88 -27.44 -9.12
CA THR A 22 17.13 -27.26 -7.69
C THR A 22 17.51 -28.59 -7.03
N LEU A 23 18.48 -28.54 -6.12
CA LEU A 23 18.94 -29.70 -5.35
C LEU A 23 18.39 -29.58 -3.92
N ALA A 24 17.80 -30.67 -3.42
CA ALA A 24 17.37 -30.78 -2.04
C ALA A 24 18.37 -31.60 -1.22
N TYR A 25 18.95 -30.98 -0.19
CA TYR A 25 19.84 -31.62 0.76
C TYR A 25 19.17 -31.80 2.11
N ARG A 26 19.41 -32.91 2.77
CA ARG A 26 18.99 -33.17 4.15
C ARG A 26 20.09 -32.71 5.09
N VAL A 27 19.71 -31.94 6.11
CA VAL A 27 20.59 -31.52 7.19
C VAL A 27 20.32 -32.39 8.42
N PRO A 28 21.30 -33.08 9.02
CA PRO A 28 21.10 -33.84 10.24
C PRO A 28 20.61 -32.98 11.40
N PHE A 29 19.72 -33.53 12.21
CA PHE A 29 19.01 -32.84 13.32
C PHE A 29 19.92 -32.23 14.41
N GLN A 30 21.20 -32.56 14.49
CA GLN A 30 22.10 -32.18 15.58
C GLN A 30 23.02 -31.00 15.27
N LEU A 31 22.53 -30.00 14.53
CA LEU A 31 23.31 -28.77 14.38
C LEU A 31 23.33 -27.98 15.68
N ASP A 32 24.52 -27.45 16.01
CA ASP A 32 24.69 -26.39 17.00
C ASP A 32 23.76 -25.20 16.67
N PRO A 33 23.09 -24.58 17.66
CA PRO A 33 22.20 -23.45 17.42
C PRO A 33 22.82 -22.30 16.61
N SER A 34 24.13 -22.04 16.78
CA SER A 34 24.83 -21.00 16.00
C SER A 34 24.94 -21.38 14.51
N ARG A 35 25.17 -22.64 14.20
CA ARG A 35 25.18 -23.15 12.82
C ARG A 35 23.77 -23.21 12.22
N GLY A 36 22.77 -23.52 13.03
CA GLY A 36 21.37 -23.44 12.64
C GLY A 36 20.98 -22.02 12.20
N ALA A 37 21.35 -21.01 12.97
CA ALA A 37 21.10 -19.61 12.62
C ALA A 37 21.80 -19.17 11.33
N VAL A 38 23.03 -19.63 11.08
CA VAL A 38 23.75 -19.37 9.81
C VAL A 38 23.02 -20.04 8.65
N LEU A 39 22.53 -21.26 8.83
CA LEU A 39 21.80 -21.99 7.80
C LEU A 39 20.51 -21.25 7.43
N GLU A 40 19.73 -20.83 8.43
CA GLU A 40 18.46 -20.11 8.26
C GLU A 40 18.60 -18.75 7.58
N THR A 41 19.68 -18.04 7.84
CA THR A 41 19.91 -16.70 7.28
C THR A 41 20.57 -16.73 5.89
N THR A 42 21.14 -17.87 5.48
CA THR A 42 21.95 -17.97 4.27
C THR A 42 21.27 -18.76 3.15
N PHE A 43 20.52 -19.80 3.52
CA PHE A 43 19.96 -20.76 2.55
C PHE A 43 18.43 -20.78 2.62
N ASP A 44 17.84 -21.31 1.56
CA ASP A 44 16.41 -21.55 1.47
C ASP A 44 16.05 -22.87 2.16
N LEU A 45 15.24 -22.81 3.17
CA LEU A 45 14.87 -23.95 4.00
C LEU A 45 13.43 -24.39 3.79
N GLY A 46 13.22 -25.71 3.75
CA GLY A 46 11.92 -26.31 4.00
C GLY A 46 11.71 -26.43 5.49
N HIS A 47 10.60 -25.89 6.00
CA HIS A 47 10.27 -25.98 7.41
C HIS A 47 10.07 -27.44 7.85
N ARG A 48 10.43 -27.74 9.10
CA ARG A 48 10.26 -29.06 9.70
C ARG A 48 8.77 -29.39 9.80
N SER A 49 8.33 -30.45 9.17
CA SER A 49 7.06 -31.04 9.57
C SER A 49 7.27 -31.77 10.90
N GLY A 50 6.30 -31.72 11.80
CA GLY A 50 6.42 -32.35 13.12
C GLY A 50 6.65 -33.87 13.12
N THR A 51 6.72 -34.50 11.94
CA THR A 51 6.95 -35.92 11.70
C THR A 51 8.29 -36.23 11.05
N GLU A 52 8.96 -35.24 10.45
CA GLU A 52 10.28 -35.39 9.81
C GLU A 52 11.35 -34.78 10.70
N PRO A 53 12.35 -35.57 11.16
CA PRO A 53 13.39 -35.05 12.06
C PRO A 53 14.42 -34.17 11.34
N ASP A 54 14.48 -34.21 10.00
CA ASP A 54 15.52 -33.59 9.21
C ASP A 54 15.00 -32.33 8.50
N LEU A 55 15.81 -31.28 8.53
CA LEU A 55 15.59 -30.05 7.78
C LEU A 55 16.07 -30.22 6.34
N LEU A 56 15.27 -29.80 5.37
CA LEU A 56 15.70 -29.74 3.97
C LEU A 56 16.24 -28.37 3.61
N VAL A 57 17.33 -28.35 2.86
CA VAL A 57 17.95 -27.15 2.28
C VAL A 57 17.86 -27.25 0.78
N PHE A 58 17.35 -26.21 0.14
CA PHE A 58 17.21 -26.14 -1.31
C PHE A 58 18.27 -25.19 -1.87
N VAL A 59 19.05 -25.64 -2.81
CA VAL A 59 20.10 -24.86 -3.46
C VAL A 59 20.14 -25.11 -4.96
N ASP A 60 20.53 -24.09 -5.72
CA ASP A 60 20.82 -24.26 -7.13
C ASP A 60 22.23 -24.88 -7.32
N PRO A 61 22.46 -25.67 -8.37
CA PRO A 61 23.79 -26.13 -8.73
C PRO A 61 24.76 -24.96 -8.95
N GLY A 62 25.95 -25.04 -8.40
CA GLY A 62 27.00 -24.02 -8.54
C GLY A 62 27.42 -23.42 -7.21
N ALA A 63 27.63 -22.09 -7.15
CA ALA A 63 28.24 -21.42 -6.01
C ALA A 63 27.48 -21.62 -4.69
N GLU A 64 26.16 -21.65 -4.72
CA GLU A 64 25.35 -21.85 -3.51
C GLU A 64 25.48 -23.27 -2.96
N ARG A 65 25.41 -24.28 -3.85
CA ARG A 65 25.70 -25.67 -3.48
C ARG A 65 27.10 -25.82 -2.92
N ASP A 66 28.10 -25.22 -3.58
CA ASP A 66 29.49 -25.34 -3.17
C ASP A 66 29.72 -24.67 -1.80
N LEU A 67 29.02 -23.56 -1.52
CA LEU A 67 29.00 -22.91 -0.21
C LEU A 67 28.35 -23.80 0.86
N LEU A 68 27.20 -24.41 0.55
CA LEU A 68 26.52 -25.34 1.46
C LEU A 68 27.44 -26.50 1.84
N LEU A 69 28.04 -27.15 0.87
CA LEU A 69 28.94 -28.29 1.11
C LEU A 69 30.22 -27.90 1.84
N ALA A 70 30.72 -26.67 1.65
CA ALA A 70 31.91 -26.18 2.36
C ALA A 70 31.63 -25.89 3.84
N TRP A 71 30.43 -25.39 4.17
CA TRP A 71 30.06 -25.02 5.54
C TRP A 71 29.37 -26.16 6.30
N PHE A 72 28.69 -27.05 5.59
CA PHE A 72 27.92 -28.17 6.12
C PHE A 72 28.26 -29.45 5.37
N PRO A 73 29.47 -29.99 5.52
CA PRO A 73 29.91 -31.19 4.79
C PRO A 73 29.13 -32.47 5.17
N GLU A 74 28.37 -32.43 6.25
CA GLU A 74 27.53 -33.51 6.74
C GLU A 74 26.17 -33.64 6.04
N VAL A 75 25.79 -32.69 5.16
CA VAL A 75 24.50 -32.75 4.46
C VAL A 75 24.50 -33.81 3.37
N GLU A 76 23.34 -34.43 3.18
CA GLU A 76 23.16 -35.48 2.18
C GLU A 76 22.20 -35.00 1.08
N LEU A 77 22.58 -35.22 -0.19
CA LEU A 77 21.71 -34.97 -1.33
C LEU A 77 20.52 -35.95 -1.31
N VAL A 78 19.31 -35.42 -1.16
CA VAL A 78 18.08 -36.24 -1.17
C VAL A 78 17.65 -36.53 -2.61
N ARG A 79 17.47 -35.46 -3.39
CA ARG A 79 17.15 -35.56 -4.82
C ARG A 79 17.34 -34.25 -5.56
N SER A 80 17.36 -34.31 -6.88
CA SER A 80 17.19 -33.16 -7.75
C SER A 80 15.71 -32.94 -8.06
N GLY A 81 15.33 -31.70 -8.34
CA GLY A 81 14.00 -31.36 -8.84
C GLY A 81 13.68 -32.10 -10.16
N VAL A 82 12.42 -32.40 -10.33
CA VAL A 82 11.86 -33.05 -11.55
C VAL A 82 10.54 -32.35 -11.90
N PRO A 83 10.03 -32.48 -13.13
CA PRO A 83 8.71 -31.94 -13.46
C PRO A 83 7.63 -32.46 -12.51
N PHE A 84 6.88 -31.53 -11.88
CA PHE A 84 5.79 -31.91 -10.98
C PHE A 84 4.75 -32.78 -11.69
N GLY A 85 4.44 -32.47 -12.94
CA GLY A 85 3.56 -33.26 -13.77
C GLY A 85 4.03 -34.71 -14.05
N ALA A 86 5.32 -35.02 -13.80
CA ALA A 86 5.85 -36.38 -13.91
C ALA A 86 5.79 -37.14 -12.57
N ILE A 87 5.77 -36.45 -11.43
CA ILE A 87 5.65 -37.06 -10.09
C ILE A 87 4.23 -37.52 -9.83
N THR A 88 3.26 -36.82 -10.39
CA THR A 88 1.83 -37.13 -10.31
C THR A 88 1.31 -37.77 -11.60
N PRO A 89 1.75 -38.98 -11.98
CA PRO A 89 1.31 -39.57 -13.21
C PRO A 89 -0.08 -40.19 -13.03
N THR A 90 -1.04 -39.68 -13.76
CA THR A 90 -2.15 -40.48 -14.29
C THR A 90 -3.11 -41.12 -13.29
N VAL A 91 -3.58 -40.41 -12.34
CA VAL A 91 -4.93 -40.63 -11.83
C VAL A 91 -5.59 -39.25 -11.87
N PRO A 92 -6.89 -39.15 -12.05
CA PRO A 92 -7.55 -37.82 -11.98
C PRO A 92 -7.56 -37.35 -10.52
N ASP A 93 -6.43 -37.09 -9.98
CA ASP A 93 -6.21 -36.22 -8.85
C ASP A 93 -5.12 -35.22 -9.20
N PRO A 94 -5.48 -34.29 -10.02
CA PRO A 94 -4.75 -33.09 -10.15
C PRO A 94 -5.28 -32.14 -9.09
N GLY A 95 -5.11 -32.40 -7.85
CA GLY A 95 -5.63 -31.48 -6.89
C GLY A 95 -5.00 -30.10 -7.00
N TYR A 96 -3.73 -29.98 -7.42
CA TYR A 96 -3.04 -28.71 -7.61
C TYR A 96 -3.33 -28.09 -8.98
N TYR A 97 -3.49 -26.77 -8.99
CA TYR A 97 -3.78 -26.02 -10.20
C TYR A 97 -2.52 -25.64 -10.97
N THR A 98 -2.57 -25.83 -12.29
CA THR A 98 -1.73 -25.08 -13.24
C THR A 98 -2.17 -23.63 -13.33
N THR A 99 -1.35 -22.76 -13.91
CA THR A 99 -1.73 -21.34 -14.14
C THR A 99 -2.98 -21.21 -15.02
N ALA A 100 -3.18 -22.12 -15.97
CA ALA A 100 -4.37 -22.16 -16.82
C ALA A 100 -5.63 -22.53 -16.02
N GLU A 101 -5.53 -23.48 -15.11
CA GLU A 101 -6.65 -23.90 -14.25
C GLU A 101 -6.99 -22.84 -13.22
N ILE A 102 -6.00 -22.12 -12.66
CA ILE A 102 -6.25 -20.93 -11.81
C ILE A 102 -7.10 -19.92 -12.57
N LEU A 103 -6.73 -19.60 -13.81
CA LEU A 103 -7.50 -18.68 -14.65
C LEU A 103 -8.90 -19.21 -14.92
N GLN A 104 -9.03 -20.52 -15.18
CA GLN A 104 -10.34 -21.17 -15.36
C GLN A 104 -11.21 -21.05 -14.10
N GLN A 105 -10.64 -21.23 -12.90
CA GLN A 105 -11.40 -21.04 -11.65
C GLN A 105 -11.90 -19.60 -11.51
N ILE A 106 -11.08 -18.60 -11.83
CA ILE A 106 -11.49 -17.19 -11.85
C ILE A 106 -12.66 -17.00 -12.83
N ASP A 107 -12.57 -17.55 -14.05
CA ASP A 107 -13.62 -17.45 -15.07
C ASP A 107 -14.93 -18.13 -14.64
N LEU A 108 -14.85 -19.25 -13.93
CA LEU A 108 -16.02 -19.93 -13.37
C LEU A 108 -16.71 -19.08 -12.29
N PHE A 109 -15.97 -18.40 -11.40
CA PHE A 109 -16.55 -17.48 -10.43
C PHE A 109 -17.24 -16.29 -11.10
N VAL A 110 -16.59 -15.68 -12.11
CA VAL A 110 -17.18 -14.58 -12.87
C VAL A 110 -18.46 -15.01 -13.59
N ALA A 111 -18.45 -16.20 -14.20
CA ALA A 111 -19.65 -16.71 -14.88
C ALA A 111 -20.79 -17.04 -13.92
N ALA A 112 -20.48 -17.55 -12.72
CA ALA A 112 -21.49 -17.89 -11.71
C ALA A 112 -22.03 -16.65 -10.95
N HIS A 113 -21.24 -15.59 -10.84
CA HIS A 113 -21.56 -14.40 -10.04
C HIS A 113 -21.24 -13.10 -10.81
N PRO A 114 -21.83 -12.85 -11.99
CA PRO A 114 -21.45 -11.74 -12.87
C PRO A 114 -21.69 -10.35 -12.27
N ASP A 115 -22.61 -10.22 -11.31
CA ASP A 115 -22.88 -8.95 -10.61
C ASP A 115 -21.89 -8.68 -9.46
N TYR A 116 -21.20 -9.71 -8.96
CA TYR A 116 -20.36 -9.65 -7.77
C TYR A 116 -18.89 -10.00 -8.02
N ALA A 117 -18.56 -10.50 -9.21
CA ALA A 117 -17.22 -10.96 -9.52
C ALA A 117 -16.75 -10.48 -10.89
N ARG A 118 -15.54 -9.96 -10.98
CA ARG A 118 -14.88 -9.63 -12.25
C ARG A 118 -13.42 -10.06 -12.24
N ARG A 119 -12.92 -10.39 -13.42
CA ARG A 119 -11.50 -10.69 -13.63
C ARG A 119 -10.75 -9.42 -14.04
N VAL A 120 -9.52 -9.24 -13.51
CA VAL A 120 -8.64 -8.11 -13.84
C VAL A 120 -7.25 -8.62 -14.19
N ASP A 121 -6.71 -8.15 -15.32
CA ASP A 121 -5.29 -8.32 -15.65
C ASP A 121 -4.48 -7.22 -14.97
N LEU A 122 -3.80 -7.55 -13.87
CA LEU A 122 -3.02 -6.62 -13.07
C LEU A 122 -1.82 -6.04 -13.85
N THR A 123 -1.34 -6.74 -14.88
CA THR A 123 -0.21 -6.27 -15.70
C THR A 123 -0.56 -5.08 -16.59
N THR A 124 -1.84 -4.69 -16.64
CA THR A 124 -2.33 -3.50 -17.34
C THR A 124 -2.43 -2.26 -16.48
N LEU A 125 -2.21 -2.38 -15.17
CA LEU A 125 -2.23 -1.24 -14.25
C LEU A 125 -1.07 -0.28 -14.53
N PRO A 126 -1.23 1.04 -14.28
CA PRO A 126 -0.13 1.99 -14.40
C PRO A 126 1.07 1.60 -13.52
N GLY A 127 2.25 1.46 -14.12
CA GLY A 127 3.46 1.02 -13.43
C GLY A 127 3.63 -0.50 -13.29
N ALA A 128 2.66 -1.30 -13.73
CA ALA A 128 2.77 -2.75 -13.83
C ALA A 128 3.44 -3.19 -15.15
N ALA A 129 3.84 -4.46 -15.21
CA ALA A 129 4.42 -5.05 -16.40
C ALA A 129 4.07 -6.54 -16.50
N ARG A 130 4.09 -7.08 -17.71
CA ARG A 130 4.02 -8.52 -17.94
C ARG A 130 5.29 -9.20 -17.44
N THR A 131 5.15 -10.45 -17.01
CA THR A 131 6.27 -11.27 -16.53
C THR A 131 7.35 -11.49 -17.60
N HIS A 132 8.51 -11.99 -17.22
CA HIS A 132 9.59 -12.32 -18.17
C HIS A 132 9.19 -13.29 -19.27
N GLY A 133 8.27 -14.23 -18.98
CA GLY A 133 7.64 -15.13 -19.95
C GLY A 133 6.42 -14.53 -20.66
N ASN A 134 6.21 -13.20 -20.55
CA ASN A 134 5.07 -12.49 -21.15
C ASN A 134 3.70 -12.96 -20.65
N GLN A 135 3.61 -13.46 -19.41
CA GLN A 135 2.36 -13.85 -18.78
C GLN A 135 1.66 -12.65 -18.14
N SER A 136 0.34 -12.74 -18.01
CA SER A 136 -0.47 -11.85 -17.16
C SER A 136 -0.54 -12.37 -15.73
N ILE A 137 -0.67 -11.45 -14.77
CA ILE A 137 -1.03 -11.75 -13.38
C ILE A 137 -2.50 -11.38 -13.21
N TRP A 138 -3.31 -12.35 -12.80
CA TRP A 138 -4.75 -12.21 -12.77
C TRP A 138 -5.27 -12.06 -11.34
N ALA A 139 -6.23 -11.15 -11.16
CA ALA A 139 -7.02 -11.04 -9.95
C ALA A 139 -8.50 -11.35 -10.22
N LEU A 140 -9.14 -11.98 -9.25
CA LEU A 140 -10.58 -11.97 -9.08
C LEU A 140 -10.92 -10.81 -8.14
N VAL A 141 -11.81 -9.92 -8.55
CA VAL A 141 -12.34 -8.85 -7.69
C VAL A 141 -13.77 -9.20 -7.33
N VAL A 142 -14.08 -9.10 -6.04
CA VAL A 142 -15.41 -9.34 -5.48
C VAL A 142 -15.89 -8.07 -4.78
N SER A 143 -17.10 -7.59 -5.12
CA SER A 143 -17.78 -6.42 -4.56
C SER A 143 -19.27 -6.53 -4.92
N ASP A 144 -20.15 -5.76 -4.31
CA ASP A 144 -21.60 -5.79 -4.58
C ASP A 144 -21.95 -5.17 -5.93
N ASN A 145 -21.13 -4.25 -6.42
CA ASN A 145 -21.30 -3.47 -7.65
C ASN A 145 -20.07 -3.55 -8.54
N VAL A 146 -19.58 -4.76 -8.80
CA VAL A 146 -18.27 -5.02 -9.41
C VAL A 146 -18.03 -4.36 -10.77
N ALA A 147 -19.08 -3.95 -11.48
CA ALA A 147 -19.00 -3.20 -12.74
C ALA A 147 -18.70 -1.70 -12.55
N SER A 148 -18.92 -1.16 -11.35
CA SER A 148 -18.74 0.25 -11.01
C SER A 148 -17.47 0.43 -10.15
N GLN A 149 -16.84 1.59 -10.27
CA GLN A 149 -15.84 2.02 -9.30
C GLN A 149 -16.54 2.80 -8.20
N GLU A 150 -16.58 2.24 -7.00
CA GLU A 150 -17.21 2.86 -5.85
C GLU A 150 -16.18 3.38 -4.86
N ASP A 151 -16.64 4.22 -3.93
CA ASP A 151 -15.79 4.75 -2.87
C ASP A 151 -15.77 3.76 -1.69
N GLU A 152 -15.19 2.59 -1.93
CA GLU A 152 -15.07 1.49 -0.98
C GLU A 152 -13.61 1.26 -0.56
N PRO A 153 -13.38 0.82 0.69
CA PRO A 153 -12.08 0.30 1.09
C PRO A 153 -11.78 -1.01 0.35
N ALA A 154 -10.51 -1.35 0.25
CA ALA A 154 -10.09 -2.59 -0.40
C ALA A 154 -9.38 -3.54 0.56
N ILE A 155 -9.49 -4.84 0.27
CA ILE A 155 -8.73 -5.93 0.89
C ILE A 155 -7.99 -6.67 -0.22
N VAL A 156 -6.74 -7.06 -0.01
CA VAL A 156 -5.96 -7.88 -0.94
C VAL A 156 -5.54 -9.18 -0.26
N LEU A 157 -5.81 -10.30 -0.91
CA LEU A 157 -5.29 -11.61 -0.56
C LEU A 157 -4.49 -12.14 -1.74
N ALA A 158 -3.18 -12.33 -1.57
CA ALA A 158 -2.28 -12.82 -2.61
C ALA A 158 -1.69 -14.18 -2.26
N ALA A 159 -1.20 -14.89 -3.27
CA ALA A 159 -0.49 -16.15 -3.07
C ALA A 159 0.55 -16.39 -4.17
N GLN A 160 1.42 -17.36 -3.91
CA GLN A 160 2.32 -17.93 -4.89
C GLN A 160 3.36 -16.93 -5.44
N HIS A 161 3.97 -16.14 -4.54
CA HIS A 161 5.24 -15.47 -4.83
C HIS A 161 6.33 -16.50 -5.13
N HIS A 162 6.33 -17.61 -4.40
CA HIS A 162 7.22 -18.74 -4.64
C HIS A 162 6.50 -19.85 -5.40
N ALA A 163 7.07 -20.21 -6.53
CA ALA A 163 6.40 -21.04 -7.53
C ALA A 163 6.07 -22.46 -7.05
N ARG A 164 6.92 -23.06 -6.20
CA ARG A 164 6.76 -24.43 -5.68
C ARG A 164 5.67 -24.58 -4.61
N GLU A 165 5.14 -23.49 -4.10
CA GLU A 165 4.14 -23.48 -3.05
C GLU A 165 2.74 -23.71 -3.62
N LEU A 166 2.52 -24.90 -4.21
CA LEU A 166 1.32 -25.21 -5.00
C LEU A 166 0.03 -25.29 -4.17
N ASN A 167 0.13 -25.41 -2.84
CA ASN A 167 -1.02 -25.40 -1.94
C ASN A 167 -1.56 -23.97 -1.67
N SER A 168 -0.74 -22.93 -1.82
CA SER A 168 -1.13 -21.56 -1.46
C SER A 168 -2.27 -20.96 -2.32
N PRO A 169 -2.37 -21.17 -3.65
CA PRO A 169 -3.50 -20.70 -4.45
C PRO A 169 -4.85 -21.24 -4.00
N HIS A 170 -4.87 -22.46 -3.42
CA HIS A 170 -6.11 -23.09 -2.96
C HIS A 170 -6.77 -22.32 -1.84
N VAL A 171 -5.99 -21.68 -0.94
CA VAL A 171 -6.53 -20.83 0.11
C VAL A 171 -7.21 -19.60 -0.49
N VAL A 172 -6.62 -18.96 -1.51
CA VAL A 172 -7.20 -17.78 -2.18
C VAL A 172 -8.48 -18.14 -2.93
N ILE A 173 -8.45 -19.24 -3.69
CA ILE A 173 -9.62 -19.76 -4.43
C ILE A 173 -10.73 -20.23 -3.47
N GLY A 174 -10.35 -20.90 -2.38
CA GLY A 174 -11.29 -21.31 -1.33
C GLY A 174 -11.93 -20.13 -0.61
N ALA A 175 -11.16 -19.08 -0.33
CA ALA A 175 -11.70 -17.83 0.22
C ALA A 175 -12.72 -17.18 -0.74
N ALA A 176 -12.40 -17.10 -2.05
CA ALA A 176 -13.32 -16.63 -3.08
C ALA A 176 -14.64 -17.42 -3.07
N SER A 177 -14.55 -18.75 -3.08
CA SER A 177 -15.70 -19.64 -3.05
C SER A 177 -16.59 -19.40 -1.82
N ARG A 178 -15.98 -19.28 -0.62
CA ARG A 178 -16.71 -19.05 0.64
C ARG A 178 -17.37 -17.69 0.69
N ILE A 179 -16.68 -16.63 0.23
CA ILE A 179 -17.22 -15.27 0.21
C ILE A 179 -18.42 -15.21 -0.75
N LEU A 180 -18.27 -15.67 -1.98
CA LEU A 180 -19.32 -15.61 -3.00
C LEU A 180 -20.51 -16.49 -2.66
N SER A 181 -20.29 -17.75 -2.24
CA SER A 181 -21.40 -18.66 -1.86
C SER A 181 -22.05 -18.27 -0.53
N GLY A 182 -21.28 -17.71 0.41
CA GLY A 182 -21.75 -17.31 1.72
C GLY A 182 -22.59 -16.03 1.71
N ARG A 183 -22.42 -15.15 0.72
CA ARG A 183 -23.12 -13.87 0.63
C ARG A 183 -24.65 -14.00 0.76
N GLY A 184 -25.24 -15.05 0.22
CA GLY A 184 -26.67 -15.27 0.28
C GLY A 184 -27.19 -15.89 1.59
N SER A 185 -26.31 -16.35 2.49
CA SER A 185 -26.67 -17.12 3.68
C SER A 185 -26.00 -16.68 4.98
N ASP A 186 -24.86 -15.98 4.89
CA ASP A 186 -24.12 -15.43 6.04
C ASP A 186 -24.16 -13.88 5.97
N PRO A 187 -24.91 -13.21 6.86
CA PRO A 187 -25.02 -11.75 6.86
C PRO A 187 -23.68 -11.02 7.03
N VAL A 188 -22.69 -11.64 7.68
CA VAL A 188 -21.36 -11.05 7.87
C VAL A 188 -20.59 -11.03 6.54
N LEU A 189 -20.72 -12.10 5.75
CA LEU A 189 -20.10 -12.15 4.41
C LEU A 189 -20.86 -11.28 3.41
N ALA A 190 -22.19 -11.14 3.57
CA ALA A 190 -22.94 -10.18 2.78
C ALA A 190 -22.43 -8.75 3.01
N THR A 191 -22.33 -8.32 4.28
CA THR A 191 -21.78 -7.02 4.66
C THR A 191 -20.33 -6.83 4.17
N LEU A 192 -19.51 -7.88 4.21
CA LEU A 192 -18.14 -7.80 3.70
C LEU A 192 -18.10 -7.48 2.20
N VAL A 193 -18.97 -8.11 1.40
CA VAL A 193 -19.06 -7.88 -0.05
C VAL A 193 -19.72 -6.52 -0.37
N ASP A 194 -20.65 -6.07 0.49
CA ASP A 194 -21.36 -4.79 0.32
C ASP A 194 -20.47 -3.59 0.75
N ASP A 195 -19.43 -3.79 1.59
CA ASP A 195 -18.62 -2.70 2.16
C ASP A 195 -17.19 -2.63 1.58
N TYR A 196 -16.72 -3.63 0.80
CA TYR A 196 -15.32 -3.76 0.39
C TYR A 196 -15.13 -4.24 -1.05
N GLU A 197 -14.16 -3.68 -1.75
CA GLU A 197 -13.54 -4.31 -2.92
C GLU A 197 -12.54 -5.37 -2.45
N ILE A 198 -12.78 -6.66 -2.71
CA ILE A 198 -11.91 -7.77 -2.30
C ILE A 198 -11.12 -8.26 -3.51
N TRP A 199 -9.82 -8.05 -3.51
CA TRP A 199 -8.90 -8.41 -4.58
C TRP A 199 -8.18 -9.72 -4.24
N LEU A 200 -8.43 -10.75 -5.00
CA LEU A 200 -7.92 -12.10 -4.78
C LEU A 200 -6.94 -12.44 -5.92
N VAL A 201 -5.64 -12.58 -5.58
CA VAL A 201 -4.54 -12.82 -6.53
C VAL A 201 -3.96 -14.21 -6.27
N PRO A 202 -4.49 -15.28 -6.89
CA PRO A 202 -4.07 -16.65 -6.55
C PRO A 202 -2.65 -17.00 -7.00
N CYS A 203 -2.10 -16.29 -8.00
CA CYS A 203 -0.77 -16.60 -8.52
C CYS A 203 -0.03 -15.32 -8.95
N VAL A 204 0.95 -14.91 -8.13
CA VAL A 204 1.83 -13.77 -8.41
C VAL A 204 2.95 -14.14 -9.40
N ASN A 205 3.40 -15.40 -9.41
CA ASN A 205 4.56 -15.89 -10.17
C ASN A 205 4.19 -16.97 -11.22
N PRO A 206 3.42 -16.63 -12.27
CA PRO A 206 2.97 -17.61 -13.23
C PRO A 206 4.12 -18.25 -14.05
N ASP A 207 5.19 -17.52 -14.32
CA ASP A 207 6.36 -18.08 -15.04
C ASP A 207 7.05 -19.16 -14.22
N GLY A 208 7.26 -18.90 -12.93
CA GLY A 208 7.84 -19.89 -12.01
C GLY A 208 6.96 -21.12 -11.87
N VAL A 209 5.63 -20.94 -11.73
CA VAL A 209 4.67 -22.04 -11.62
C VAL A 209 4.69 -22.92 -12.88
N ASN A 210 4.70 -22.33 -14.07
CA ASN A 210 4.84 -23.09 -15.31
C ASN A 210 6.15 -23.90 -15.33
N HIS A 211 7.21 -23.36 -14.74
CA HIS A 211 8.49 -24.09 -14.64
C HIS A 211 8.42 -25.24 -13.63
N VAL A 212 7.72 -25.06 -12.50
CA VAL A 212 7.46 -26.13 -11.52
C VAL A 212 6.76 -27.33 -12.20
N TRP A 213 5.73 -27.07 -12.98
CA TRP A 213 5.00 -28.12 -13.66
C TRP A 213 5.80 -28.82 -14.75
N ALA A 214 6.63 -28.07 -15.48
CA ALA A 214 7.29 -28.57 -16.69
C ALA A 214 8.71 -29.09 -16.48
N VAL A 215 9.44 -28.63 -15.43
CA VAL A 215 10.89 -28.85 -15.31
C VAL A 215 11.34 -29.23 -13.91
N ASP A 216 10.96 -28.46 -12.86
CA ASP A 216 11.58 -28.54 -11.52
C ASP A 216 10.56 -28.21 -10.42
N ASP A 217 10.04 -29.24 -9.76
CA ASP A 217 9.03 -29.14 -8.69
C ASP A 217 9.52 -28.39 -7.44
N PHE A 218 10.83 -28.21 -7.29
CA PHE A 218 11.42 -27.41 -6.21
C PHE A 218 11.67 -25.95 -6.58
N TRP A 219 11.36 -25.53 -7.82
CA TRP A 219 11.62 -24.17 -8.28
C TRP A 219 10.85 -23.14 -7.47
N ARG A 220 11.61 -22.18 -6.87
CA ARG A 220 11.08 -21.12 -6.01
C ARG A 220 10.86 -19.80 -6.75
N LYS A 221 11.89 -19.38 -7.51
CA LYS A 221 12.07 -18.02 -8.06
C LYS A 221 11.17 -17.74 -9.28
N ASN A 222 11.17 -16.50 -9.77
CA ASN A 222 10.60 -16.18 -11.09
C ASN A 222 11.51 -16.71 -12.23
N ARG A 223 11.32 -16.23 -13.47
CA ARG A 223 12.09 -16.71 -14.63
C ARG A 223 12.96 -15.66 -15.29
N ARG A 224 13.43 -14.65 -14.54
CA ARG A 224 14.43 -13.68 -15.02
C ARG A 224 15.66 -14.41 -15.55
N ASN A 225 16.14 -14.03 -16.74
CA ASN A 225 17.42 -14.52 -17.27
C ASN A 225 18.57 -13.69 -16.67
N ASN A 226 19.43 -14.31 -15.88
CA ASN A 226 20.61 -13.72 -15.24
C ASN A 226 21.92 -14.16 -15.96
N GLY A 227 21.84 -14.61 -17.21
CA GLY A 227 22.96 -15.14 -17.98
C GLY A 227 23.13 -16.63 -17.79
N SER A 228 23.99 -17.05 -16.87
CA SER A 228 24.24 -18.47 -16.56
C SER A 228 23.16 -19.10 -15.66
N ASN A 229 22.35 -18.28 -14.98
CA ASN A 229 21.34 -18.70 -14.02
C ASN A 229 20.01 -18.02 -14.30
N PHE A 230 18.95 -18.50 -13.66
CA PHE A 230 17.62 -17.94 -13.80
C PHE A 230 17.02 -17.59 -12.44
N GLY A 231 16.12 -16.61 -12.47
CA GLY A 231 15.18 -16.29 -11.42
C GLY A 231 15.70 -15.31 -10.37
N VAL A 232 14.75 -14.61 -9.78
CA VAL A 232 14.84 -13.75 -8.61
C VAL A 232 13.81 -14.24 -7.60
N ASP A 233 14.18 -14.26 -6.34
CA ASP A 233 13.23 -14.46 -5.24
C ASP A 233 12.36 -13.22 -5.11
N LEU A 234 11.10 -13.32 -5.51
CA LEU A 234 10.17 -12.19 -5.55
C LEU A 234 9.94 -11.60 -4.18
N ASN A 235 9.89 -12.45 -3.13
CA ASN A 235 9.70 -12.01 -1.75
C ASN A 235 11.04 -11.63 -1.06
N ARG A 236 12.02 -11.18 -1.84
CA ARG A 236 13.26 -10.49 -1.46
C ARG A 236 13.50 -9.26 -2.33
N ASN A 237 12.59 -8.98 -3.29
CA ASN A 237 12.76 -7.94 -4.30
C ASN A 237 11.99 -6.65 -3.98
N TYR A 238 11.21 -6.61 -2.90
CA TYR A 238 10.48 -5.41 -2.52
C TYR A 238 11.40 -4.33 -1.94
N PRO A 239 11.11 -3.03 -2.18
CA PRO A 239 11.99 -1.91 -1.81
C PRO A 239 12.20 -1.71 -0.31
N ALA A 240 11.16 -1.86 0.51
CA ALA A 240 11.32 -1.73 1.95
C ALA A 240 12.27 -2.83 2.45
N GLY A 241 13.28 -2.45 3.22
CA GLY A 241 14.27 -3.38 3.75
C GLY A 241 15.14 -4.10 2.71
N PHE A 242 15.11 -3.72 1.42
CA PHE A 242 15.84 -4.41 0.36
C PHE A 242 17.30 -4.69 0.71
N GLY A 243 17.62 -5.97 0.84
CA GLY A 243 18.99 -6.45 1.05
C GLY A 243 19.59 -6.16 2.42
N GLN A 244 18.79 -5.82 3.42
CA GLN A 244 19.30 -5.60 4.78
C GLN A 244 19.65 -6.93 5.47
N CYS A 245 18.83 -7.98 5.31
CA CYS A 245 19.14 -9.32 5.81
C CYS A 245 18.41 -10.41 5.02
N GLY A 246 18.85 -11.67 5.18
CA GLY A 246 18.18 -12.87 4.71
C GLY A 246 18.03 -13.00 3.20
N SER A 247 18.85 -12.28 2.40
CA SER A 247 18.82 -12.33 0.95
C SER A 247 20.22 -12.36 0.35
N SER A 248 20.34 -12.94 -0.84
CA SER A 248 21.62 -13.14 -1.54
C SER A 248 21.80 -12.19 -2.72
N THR A 249 23.06 -11.86 -3.03
CA THR A 249 23.48 -11.20 -4.27
C THR A 249 23.95 -12.18 -5.34
N ILE A 250 24.03 -13.48 -5.01
CA ILE A 250 24.48 -14.53 -5.91
C ILE A 250 23.30 -14.99 -6.77
N THR A 251 23.41 -14.87 -8.09
CA THR A 251 22.30 -15.16 -9.02
C THR A 251 21.84 -16.61 -9.02
N SER A 252 22.68 -17.56 -8.59
CA SER A 252 22.32 -18.98 -8.41
C SER A 252 21.65 -19.26 -7.07
N SER A 253 21.60 -18.32 -6.14
CA SER A 253 20.94 -18.54 -4.85
C SER A 253 19.43 -18.60 -5.00
N GLN A 254 18.78 -19.45 -4.20
CA GLN A 254 17.33 -19.50 -4.07
C GLN A 254 16.74 -18.20 -3.48
N THR A 255 17.55 -17.47 -2.67
CA THR A 255 17.17 -16.20 -2.05
C THR A 255 17.76 -14.99 -2.79
N TYR A 256 18.11 -15.12 -4.07
CA TYR A 256 18.65 -14.02 -4.87
C TYR A 256 17.61 -12.89 -5.01
N ARG A 257 17.93 -11.71 -4.45
CA ARG A 257 17.03 -10.56 -4.35
C ARG A 257 16.83 -9.75 -5.64
N GLY A 258 17.54 -10.10 -6.71
CA GLY A 258 17.57 -9.30 -7.94
C GLY A 258 18.64 -8.20 -7.92
N PRO A 259 18.83 -7.51 -9.08
CA PRO A 259 19.88 -6.51 -9.23
C PRO A 259 19.56 -5.17 -8.54
N SER A 260 18.29 -4.88 -8.28
CA SER A 260 17.82 -3.66 -7.62
C SER A 260 16.43 -3.87 -7.00
N PRO A 261 16.01 -3.00 -6.07
CA PRO A 261 14.65 -3.03 -5.54
C PRO A 261 13.62 -2.91 -6.68
N ALA A 262 12.56 -3.69 -6.59
CA ALA A 262 11.48 -3.77 -7.58
C ALA A 262 11.99 -3.95 -9.03
N SER A 263 13.07 -4.71 -9.22
CA SER A 263 13.58 -5.02 -10.55
C SER A 263 12.66 -5.97 -11.34
N GLU A 264 11.82 -6.73 -10.63
CA GLU A 264 11.00 -7.76 -11.24
C GLU A 264 9.60 -7.26 -11.63
N PRO A 265 9.11 -7.64 -12.82
CA PRO A 265 7.80 -7.20 -13.29
C PRO A 265 6.66 -7.66 -12.37
N GLU A 266 6.79 -8.82 -11.73
CA GLU A 266 5.82 -9.35 -10.76
C GLU A 266 5.75 -8.45 -9.52
N THR A 267 6.91 -8.06 -8.96
CA THR A 267 7.00 -7.12 -7.84
C THR A 267 6.43 -5.75 -8.21
N GLN A 268 6.75 -5.24 -9.42
CA GLN A 268 6.19 -3.97 -9.93
C GLN A 268 4.66 -4.06 -10.04
N THR A 269 4.14 -5.18 -10.54
CA THR A 269 2.70 -5.38 -10.71
C THR A 269 1.97 -5.42 -9.36
N MET A 270 2.48 -6.13 -8.35
CA MET A 270 1.88 -6.13 -7.02
C MET A 270 1.93 -4.74 -6.37
N ARG A 271 3.05 -4.02 -6.49
CA ARG A 271 3.15 -2.64 -6.02
C ARG A 271 2.21 -1.68 -6.75
N ALA A 272 2.00 -1.88 -8.07
CA ALA A 272 1.03 -1.12 -8.84
C ALA A 272 -0.41 -1.39 -8.37
N LEU A 273 -0.76 -2.64 -8.04
CA LEU A 273 -2.04 -2.97 -7.42
C LEU A 273 -2.23 -2.20 -6.11
N ILE A 274 -1.26 -2.31 -5.18
CA ILE A 274 -1.33 -1.62 -3.88
C ILE A 274 -1.44 -0.10 -4.07
N ALA A 275 -0.69 0.48 -4.99
CA ALA A 275 -0.76 1.91 -5.29
C ALA A 275 -2.13 2.32 -5.86
N SER A 276 -2.75 1.47 -6.67
CA SER A 276 -4.05 1.74 -7.32
C SER A 276 -5.21 1.65 -6.34
N VAL A 277 -5.24 0.60 -5.48
CA VAL A 277 -6.41 0.32 -4.64
C VAL A 277 -6.25 0.80 -3.19
N ARG A 278 -5.02 1.04 -2.72
CA ARG A 278 -4.71 1.44 -1.33
C ARG A 278 -5.49 0.59 -0.32
N PRO A 279 -5.24 -0.73 -0.29
CA PRO A 279 -6.02 -1.61 0.55
C PRO A 279 -5.78 -1.32 2.03
N GLU A 280 -6.80 -1.54 2.84
CA GLU A 280 -6.66 -1.49 4.29
C GLU A 280 -5.88 -2.70 4.80
N ILE A 281 -6.11 -3.87 4.21
CA ILE A 281 -5.53 -5.15 4.62
C ILE A 281 -4.88 -5.82 3.41
N TYR A 282 -3.68 -6.35 3.62
CA TYR A 282 -3.00 -7.24 2.69
C TYR A 282 -2.55 -8.50 3.43
N ILE A 283 -2.89 -9.67 2.90
CA ILE A 283 -2.41 -10.95 3.41
C ILE A 283 -1.77 -11.74 2.27
N ASP A 284 -0.54 -12.23 2.52
CA ASP A 284 0.23 -13.03 1.58
C ASP A 284 0.25 -14.49 2.03
N ILE A 285 -0.18 -15.40 1.17
CA ILE A 285 -0.24 -16.83 1.47
C ILE A 285 0.96 -17.52 0.86
N HIS A 286 1.76 -18.07 1.74
CA HIS A 286 2.96 -18.87 1.47
C HIS A 286 2.83 -20.28 2.03
N SER A 287 3.81 -21.12 1.84
CA SER A 287 4.04 -22.37 2.54
C SER A 287 5.54 -22.64 2.69
N SER A 288 5.97 -23.31 3.76
CA SER A 288 5.20 -24.09 4.70
C SER A 288 5.66 -23.82 6.13
N GLY A 289 4.75 -23.97 7.11
CA GLY A 289 5.14 -23.79 8.51
C GLY A 289 4.00 -23.82 9.52
N ARG A 290 2.75 -23.55 9.11
CA ARG A 290 1.61 -23.23 10.00
C ARG A 290 1.94 -22.09 10.95
N GLU A 291 2.44 -21.00 10.36
CA GLU A 291 2.91 -19.82 11.07
C GLU A 291 2.30 -18.56 10.45
N VAL A 292 2.18 -17.52 11.25
CA VAL A 292 1.93 -16.15 10.79
C VAL A 292 3.16 -15.33 11.12
N LEU A 293 3.71 -14.67 10.10
CA LEU A 293 4.94 -13.91 10.23
C LEU A 293 4.64 -12.46 10.60
N HIS A 294 5.49 -11.90 11.48
CA HIS A 294 5.54 -10.48 11.73
C HIS A 294 5.80 -9.69 10.43
N THR A 295 5.43 -8.41 10.45
CA THR A 295 5.62 -7.53 9.29
C THR A 295 7.11 -7.21 9.07
N TYR A 296 7.89 -7.13 10.15
CA TYR A 296 9.30 -6.75 10.12
C TYR A 296 10.23 -7.90 10.45
N ALA A 297 11.34 -8.00 9.73
CA ALA A 297 12.44 -8.89 10.07
C ALA A 297 13.23 -8.39 11.30
N PRO A 298 13.87 -9.29 12.09
CA PRO A 298 14.64 -8.90 13.28
C PRO A 298 15.78 -7.92 13.02
N CYS A 299 16.29 -7.84 11.78
CA CYS A 299 17.31 -6.85 11.40
C CYS A 299 16.74 -5.42 11.22
N LEU A 300 15.43 -5.27 11.18
CA LEU A 300 14.70 -4.01 11.06
C LEU A 300 13.58 -3.95 12.10
N PRO A 301 13.89 -4.03 13.41
CA PRO A 301 12.85 -4.11 14.43
C PRO A 301 12.05 -2.80 14.48
N PRO A 302 10.71 -2.88 14.56
CA PRO A 302 9.89 -1.70 14.80
C PRO A 302 10.10 -1.16 16.22
N SER A 303 9.54 0.01 16.53
CA SER A 303 9.45 0.46 17.92
C SER A 303 8.57 -0.49 18.73
N ALA A 304 8.82 -0.62 20.04
CA ALA A 304 8.04 -1.49 20.91
C ALA A 304 6.52 -1.18 20.89
N THR A 305 6.14 0.07 20.61
CA THR A 305 4.73 0.47 20.49
C THR A 305 4.11 -0.08 19.22
N ILE A 306 4.83 -0.02 18.10
CA ILE A 306 4.36 -0.55 16.81
C ILE A 306 4.39 -2.08 16.83
N ASP A 307 5.39 -2.67 17.43
CA ASP A 307 5.51 -4.10 17.61
C ASP A 307 4.29 -4.68 18.33
N ALA A 308 4.00 -4.19 19.53
CA ALA A 308 2.84 -4.59 20.31
C ALA A 308 1.49 -4.32 19.59
N PHE A 309 1.44 -3.29 18.75
CA PHE A 309 0.28 -3.00 17.93
C PHE A 309 0.09 -4.04 16.81
N LEU A 310 1.15 -4.42 16.12
CA LEU A 310 1.13 -5.44 15.06
C LEU A 310 0.85 -6.82 15.64
N ASP A 311 1.45 -7.17 16.80
CA ASP A 311 1.19 -8.40 17.54
C ASP A 311 -0.29 -8.65 17.81
N ARG A 312 -1.03 -7.61 18.18
CA ARG A 312 -2.47 -7.70 18.40
C ARG A 312 -3.20 -8.27 17.18
N TYR A 313 -2.87 -7.80 15.98
CA TYR A 313 -3.51 -8.26 14.73
C TYR A 313 -2.96 -9.61 14.29
N LEU A 314 -1.67 -9.84 14.45
CA LEU A 314 -1.03 -11.12 14.23
C LEU A 314 -1.69 -12.22 15.10
N ASP A 315 -1.85 -11.97 16.40
CA ASP A 315 -2.51 -12.89 17.32
C ASP A 315 -3.99 -13.12 16.96
N SER A 316 -4.69 -12.08 16.54
CA SER A 316 -6.07 -12.17 16.07
C SER A 316 -6.18 -13.03 14.79
N LEU A 317 -5.17 -12.98 13.91
CA LEU A 317 -5.12 -13.77 12.67
C LEU A 317 -4.78 -15.24 12.96
N ARG A 318 -3.69 -15.50 13.71
CA ARG A 318 -3.15 -16.85 13.93
C ARG A 318 -3.98 -17.72 14.87
N SER A 319 -4.60 -17.13 15.92
CA SER A 319 -5.26 -17.91 16.96
C SER A 319 -6.42 -18.77 16.45
N PRO A 320 -7.34 -18.28 15.59
CA PRO A 320 -8.42 -19.11 15.05
C PRO A 320 -7.93 -20.26 14.16
N MET A 321 -6.71 -20.15 13.59
CA MET A 321 -6.07 -21.16 12.76
C MET A 321 -5.27 -22.17 13.58
N ASN A 322 -4.99 -21.87 14.86
CA ASN A 322 -4.04 -22.59 15.70
C ASN A 322 -2.63 -22.63 15.09
N TYR A 323 -2.17 -21.47 14.63
CA TYR A 323 -0.83 -21.26 14.04
C TYR A 323 0.12 -20.60 15.04
N ALA A 324 1.42 -20.82 14.87
CA ALA A 324 2.44 -20.12 15.63
C ALA A 324 2.65 -18.69 15.11
N ALA A 325 3.28 -17.83 15.91
CA ALA A 325 3.86 -16.57 15.46
C ALA A 325 5.36 -16.76 15.21
N ARG A 326 5.90 -16.09 14.21
CA ARG A 326 7.33 -16.10 13.90
C ARG A 326 7.78 -14.78 13.26
N ASP A 327 9.02 -14.39 13.53
CA ASP A 327 9.65 -13.31 12.77
C ASP A 327 10.03 -13.78 11.37
N PRO A 328 9.97 -12.91 10.35
CA PRO A 328 10.52 -13.20 9.03
C PRO A 328 12.02 -13.48 9.11
N SER A 329 12.52 -14.40 8.30
CA SER A 329 13.97 -14.68 8.21
C SER A 329 14.71 -13.66 7.35
N ALA A 330 14.00 -12.79 6.66
CA ALA A 330 14.56 -11.83 5.71
C ALA A 330 13.75 -10.55 5.66
N SER A 331 14.37 -9.50 5.11
CA SER A 331 13.75 -8.24 4.73
C SER A 331 13.60 -8.11 3.21
N GLY A 332 12.84 -7.12 2.76
CA GLY A 332 12.50 -6.92 1.35
C GLY A 332 11.31 -7.77 0.91
N GLU A 333 10.40 -8.08 1.83
CA GLU A 333 9.19 -8.86 1.62
C GLU A 333 7.97 -7.97 1.29
N ALA A 334 6.95 -8.56 0.66
CA ALA A 334 5.74 -7.86 0.27
C ALA A 334 5.01 -7.20 1.45
N PRO A 335 4.75 -7.88 2.60
CA PRO A 335 4.08 -7.26 3.72
C PRO A 335 4.82 -6.05 4.30
N GLU A 336 6.16 -6.12 4.41
CA GLU A 336 7.00 -5.03 4.87
C GLU A 336 6.90 -3.80 3.96
N ASP A 337 6.98 -3.99 2.63
CA ASP A 337 6.88 -2.88 1.66
C ASP A 337 5.48 -2.24 1.66
N HIS A 338 4.42 -3.03 1.71
CA HIS A 338 3.06 -2.53 1.67
C HIS A 338 2.69 -1.76 2.94
N TRP A 339 3.14 -2.22 4.10
CA TRP A 339 3.02 -1.48 5.34
C TRP A 339 3.83 -0.18 5.32
N THR A 340 5.11 -0.26 4.96
CA THR A 340 6.04 0.89 5.00
C THR A 340 5.68 1.96 3.97
N SER A 341 5.29 1.58 2.75
CA SER A 341 5.10 2.51 1.63
C SER A 341 3.70 3.09 1.50
N SER A 342 2.68 2.45 2.10
CA SER A 342 1.28 2.82 1.94
C SER A 342 0.43 2.75 3.21
N GLY A 343 0.97 2.23 4.31
CA GLY A 343 0.25 2.07 5.57
C GLY A 343 -0.82 0.98 5.52
N THR A 344 -0.70 0.03 4.60
CA THR A 344 -1.58 -1.14 4.50
C THR A 344 -1.21 -2.15 5.59
N LEU A 345 -2.15 -2.54 6.46
CA LEU A 345 -1.90 -3.56 7.48
C LEU A 345 -1.64 -4.91 6.79
N SER A 346 -0.43 -5.44 6.95
CA SER A 346 0.08 -6.52 6.10
C SER A 346 0.72 -7.64 6.91
N PHE A 347 0.36 -8.90 6.57
CA PHE A 347 0.94 -10.11 7.17
C PHE A 347 1.20 -11.19 6.12
N LEU A 348 2.10 -12.11 6.45
CA LEU A 348 2.35 -13.33 5.69
C LEU A 348 1.91 -14.54 6.49
N ILE A 349 1.27 -15.50 5.83
CA ILE A 349 0.86 -16.78 6.41
C ILE A 349 1.59 -17.92 5.72
N GLU A 350 2.38 -18.68 6.46
CA GLU A 350 3.00 -19.94 6.02
C GLU A 350 2.03 -21.09 6.30
N ILE A 351 1.32 -21.56 5.28
CA ILE A 351 0.32 -22.61 5.45
C ILE A 351 0.94 -24.03 5.36
N GLY A 352 0.27 -24.99 5.96
CA GLY A 352 0.60 -26.40 5.81
C GLY A 352 1.95 -26.80 6.42
N THR A 353 2.41 -27.99 6.06
CA THR A 353 3.67 -28.58 6.57
C THR A 353 4.67 -28.93 5.46
N ALA A 354 4.30 -28.72 4.20
CA ALA A 354 5.13 -28.92 3.02
C ALA A 354 4.63 -28.02 1.88
N PHE A 355 5.46 -27.77 0.87
CA PHE A 355 5.10 -26.98 -0.32
C PHE A 355 4.02 -27.66 -1.17
N GLN A 356 4.05 -28.98 -1.20
CA GLN A 356 3.22 -29.85 -2.02
C GLN A 356 2.81 -31.10 -1.22
N PRO A 357 2.04 -30.94 -0.12
CA PRO A 357 1.57 -32.07 0.65
C PRO A 357 0.60 -32.94 -0.20
N PRO A 358 0.23 -34.14 0.24
CA PRO A 358 -0.88 -34.88 -0.36
C PRO A 358 -2.11 -33.98 -0.46
N PHE A 359 -2.77 -33.92 -1.61
CA PHE A 359 -3.80 -32.91 -1.90
C PHE A 359 -4.94 -32.86 -0.87
N ALA A 360 -5.32 -34.00 -0.29
CA ALA A 360 -6.31 -34.05 0.78
C ALA A 360 -5.91 -33.20 2.00
N GLU A 361 -4.61 -33.06 2.29
CA GLU A 361 -4.11 -32.19 3.36
C GLU A 361 -4.25 -30.70 3.00
N THR A 362 -4.05 -30.34 1.73
CA THR A 362 -4.26 -28.97 1.23
C THR A 362 -5.71 -28.53 1.45
N ILE A 363 -6.69 -29.38 1.19
CA ILE A 363 -8.11 -29.08 1.45
C ILE A 363 -8.37 -28.88 2.94
N LEU A 364 -7.79 -29.71 3.81
CA LEU A 364 -7.91 -29.53 5.24
C LEU A 364 -7.24 -28.24 5.73
N GLU A 365 -6.14 -27.87 5.11
CA GLU A 365 -5.42 -26.64 5.45
C GLU A 365 -6.18 -25.39 5.01
N GLU A 366 -6.83 -25.39 3.85
CA GLU A 366 -7.72 -24.32 3.40
C GLU A 366 -8.88 -24.09 4.41
N VAL A 367 -9.47 -25.17 4.90
CA VAL A 367 -10.51 -25.09 5.96
C VAL A 367 -9.93 -24.52 7.25
N ARG A 368 -8.71 -24.88 7.62
CA ARG A 368 -8.01 -24.42 8.84
C ARG A 368 -7.69 -22.93 8.78
N VAL A 369 -7.29 -22.41 7.64
CA VAL A 369 -6.88 -21.00 7.45
C VAL A 369 -8.09 -20.06 7.41
N TRP A 370 -9.22 -20.52 6.89
CA TRP A 370 -10.40 -19.68 6.70
C TRP A 370 -10.89 -18.92 7.96
N PRO A 371 -10.96 -19.49 9.17
CA PRO A 371 -11.38 -18.72 10.36
C PRO A 371 -10.53 -17.49 10.64
N GLY A 372 -9.20 -17.57 10.44
CA GLY A 372 -8.31 -16.43 10.60
C GLY A 372 -8.53 -15.36 9.52
N LEU A 373 -8.64 -15.75 8.25
CA LEU A 373 -8.95 -14.82 7.16
C LEU A 373 -10.32 -14.15 7.37
N ARG A 374 -11.35 -14.93 7.74
CA ARG A 374 -12.67 -14.39 8.04
C ARG A 374 -12.61 -13.37 9.17
N GLN A 375 -11.89 -13.69 10.26
CA GLN A 375 -11.66 -12.77 11.38
C GLN A 375 -11.04 -11.46 10.89
N ALA A 376 -9.94 -11.52 10.14
CA ALA A 376 -9.26 -10.33 9.62
C ALA A 376 -10.18 -9.47 8.74
N PHE A 377 -10.85 -10.07 7.77
CA PHE A 377 -11.67 -9.34 6.79
C PHE A 377 -12.94 -8.73 7.41
N THR A 378 -13.53 -9.40 8.41
CA THR A 378 -14.83 -8.97 8.93
C THR A 378 -14.76 -8.15 10.23
N THR A 379 -13.62 -8.18 10.95
CA THR A 379 -13.52 -7.50 12.26
C THR A 379 -12.43 -6.44 12.34
N TRP A 380 -11.39 -6.52 11.51
CA TRP A 380 -10.34 -5.51 11.57
C TRP A 380 -10.81 -4.18 11.00
N ARG A 381 -10.49 -3.11 11.71
CA ARG A 381 -10.83 -1.75 11.31
C ARG A 381 -9.65 -0.82 11.58
N PRO A 382 -9.29 0.07 10.65
CA PRO A 382 -8.28 1.09 10.89
C PRO A 382 -8.76 2.07 11.95
N ALA A 383 -7.83 2.76 12.60
CA ALA A 383 -8.15 3.77 13.62
C ALA A 383 -8.80 5.02 13.02
N VAL A 384 -8.42 5.38 11.80
CA VAL A 384 -8.96 6.54 11.09
C VAL A 384 -9.22 6.20 9.64
N ARG A 385 -10.32 6.71 9.10
CA ARG A 385 -10.68 6.69 7.67
C ARG A 385 -11.07 8.09 7.22
N GLY A 386 -10.92 8.39 5.95
CA GLY A 386 -11.39 9.65 5.39
C GLY A 386 -10.88 9.87 3.97
N HIS A 387 -11.03 11.12 3.50
CA HIS A 387 -10.64 11.54 2.17
C HIS A 387 -9.71 12.74 2.25
N VAL A 388 -8.78 12.82 1.31
CA VAL A 388 -7.97 14.02 1.07
C VAL A 388 -8.35 14.60 -0.27
N ARG A 389 -8.79 15.87 -0.27
CA ARG A 389 -9.26 16.56 -1.46
C ARG A 389 -8.59 17.93 -1.58
N SER A 390 -8.56 18.48 -2.77
CA SER A 390 -8.27 19.88 -2.96
C SER A 390 -9.45 20.73 -2.45
N LEU A 391 -9.20 21.77 -1.68
CA LEU A 391 -10.24 22.72 -1.29
C LEU A 391 -10.86 23.40 -2.53
N ARG A 392 -10.11 23.49 -3.63
CA ARG A 392 -10.59 23.99 -4.91
C ARG A 392 -11.28 22.86 -5.70
N GLY A 393 -12.59 22.96 -5.86
CA GLY A 393 -13.39 22.00 -6.63
C GLY A 393 -13.60 20.66 -5.97
N LEU A 394 -13.13 20.45 -4.74
CA LEU A 394 -13.23 19.20 -3.95
C LEU A 394 -12.75 17.97 -4.70
N THR A 395 -11.75 18.15 -5.59
CA THR A 395 -11.16 17.05 -6.35
C THR A 395 -10.27 16.17 -5.48
N PRO A 396 -10.30 14.83 -5.64
CA PRO A 396 -9.46 13.92 -4.86
C PRO A 396 -7.97 14.19 -5.05
N LEU A 397 -7.20 13.97 -4.01
CA LEU A 397 -5.74 14.12 -4.02
C LEU A 397 -5.06 12.83 -3.60
N GLU A 398 -3.99 12.46 -4.30
CA GLU A 398 -3.02 11.52 -3.79
C GLU A 398 -2.08 12.26 -2.83
N ALA A 399 -2.34 12.12 -1.54
CA ALA A 399 -1.58 12.76 -0.47
C ALA A 399 -0.70 11.75 0.27
N THR A 400 0.44 12.22 0.77
CA THR A 400 1.25 11.52 1.76
C THR A 400 0.77 11.92 3.14
N VAL A 401 0.60 10.93 4.03
CA VAL A 401 0.18 11.13 5.42
C VAL A 401 1.30 10.66 6.34
N THR A 402 1.75 11.54 7.22
CA THR A 402 2.82 11.28 8.19
C THR A 402 2.35 11.50 9.62
N TYR A 403 3.06 10.92 10.60
CA TYR A 403 2.64 10.87 12.00
C TYR A 403 3.74 11.29 12.95
N THR A 404 3.35 12.02 14.02
CA THR A 404 4.21 12.27 15.19
C THR A 404 3.40 12.05 16.49
N PRO A 405 4.01 11.58 17.60
CA PRO A 405 5.43 11.28 17.75
C PRO A 405 5.84 10.16 16.78
N ASN A 406 7.10 10.23 16.33
CA ASN A 406 7.63 9.23 15.40
C ASN A 406 7.83 7.89 16.12
N GLN A 407 6.81 7.05 16.13
CA GLN A 407 6.87 5.67 16.59
C GLN A 407 7.26 4.73 15.45
N PHE A 408 7.16 5.21 14.22
CA PHE A 408 7.52 4.53 13.00
C PHE A 408 8.98 4.81 12.70
N SER A 409 9.83 3.77 12.64
CA SER A 409 11.29 3.90 12.63
C SER A 409 11.93 3.66 11.26
N HIS A 410 11.15 3.24 10.27
CA HIS A 410 11.66 2.84 8.94
C HIS A 410 11.14 3.73 7.80
N GLY A 411 10.67 4.94 8.12
CA GLY A 411 10.15 5.88 7.13
C GLY A 411 8.75 5.54 6.62
N GLU A 412 7.98 4.85 7.44
CA GLU A 412 6.60 4.47 7.13
C GLU A 412 5.76 5.68 6.85
N VAL A 413 4.99 5.59 5.78
CA VAL A 413 4.04 6.62 5.36
C VAL A 413 2.71 5.97 4.98
N ASN A 414 1.64 6.70 5.20
CA ASN A 414 0.35 6.35 4.61
C ASN A 414 0.10 7.22 3.37
N ARG A 415 -0.78 6.76 2.48
CA ARG A 415 -1.13 7.51 1.27
C ARG A 415 -2.62 7.42 1.01
N SER A 416 -3.19 8.51 0.51
CA SER A 416 -4.55 8.48 -0.02
C SER A 416 -4.56 7.94 -1.46
N ARG A 417 -5.69 7.37 -1.85
CA ARG A 417 -5.93 6.80 -3.17
C ARG A 417 -6.21 7.91 -4.18
N ALA A 418 -5.54 7.86 -5.33
CA ALA A 418 -5.62 8.94 -6.32
C ALA A 418 -7.04 9.13 -6.90
N ARG A 419 -7.83 8.05 -7.06
CA ARG A 419 -9.15 8.11 -7.72
C ARG A 419 -10.22 8.86 -6.92
N ASP A 420 -10.18 8.78 -5.59
CA ASP A 420 -11.22 9.32 -4.70
C ASP A 420 -10.67 10.03 -3.45
N GLY A 421 -9.35 9.99 -3.24
CA GLY A 421 -8.71 10.60 -2.07
C GLY A 421 -8.83 9.78 -0.78
N ARG A 422 -9.44 8.60 -0.81
CA ARG A 422 -9.63 7.73 0.37
C ARG A 422 -8.30 7.33 0.97
N TYR A 423 -8.24 7.32 2.31
CA TYR A 423 -7.12 6.81 3.09
C TYR A 423 -7.62 6.10 4.36
N ALA A 424 -6.77 5.23 4.89
CA ALA A 424 -6.99 4.54 6.15
C ALA A 424 -5.70 4.55 6.97
N MET A 425 -5.78 4.78 8.28
CA MET A 425 -4.63 4.79 9.17
C MET A 425 -4.76 3.74 10.26
N TRP A 426 -3.77 2.86 10.33
CA TRP A 426 -3.59 1.87 11.38
C TRP A 426 -2.65 2.46 12.43
N LEU A 427 -3.20 2.96 13.54
CA LEU A 427 -2.46 3.64 14.59
C LEU A 427 -2.71 3.00 15.95
N PRO A 428 -1.67 2.82 16.79
CA PRO A 428 -1.83 2.50 18.20
C PRO A 428 -2.73 3.49 18.93
N LEU A 429 -3.34 3.05 20.05
CA LEU A 429 -4.06 3.96 20.95
C LEU A 429 -3.13 5.06 21.45
N GLY A 430 -3.64 6.29 21.50
CA GLY A 430 -2.87 7.44 21.96
C GLY A 430 -3.15 8.74 21.20
N ASN A 431 -2.28 9.71 21.43
CA ASN A 431 -2.36 11.03 20.83
C ASN A 431 -1.36 11.13 19.67
N TRP A 432 -1.85 11.51 18.51
CA TRP A 432 -1.07 11.60 17.27
C TRP A 432 -1.23 12.98 16.66
N ARG A 433 -0.14 13.56 16.20
CA ARG A 433 -0.22 14.68 15.26
C ARG A 433 -0.05 14.13 13.85
N VAL A 434 -1.09 14.26 13.05
CA VAL A 434 -1.14 13.77 11.68
C VAL A 434 -0.97 14.93 10.72
N THR A 435 -0.15 14.73 9.68
CA THR A 435 0.10 15.74 8.64
C THR A 435 -0.20 15.14 7.27
N TRP A 436 -1.10 15.79 6.53
CA TRP A 436 -1.44 15.48 5.14
C TRP A 436 -0.75 16.46 4.22
N SER A 437 -0.09 15.96 3.17
CA SER A 437 0.63 16.78 2.18
C SER A 437 0.42 16.23 0.77
N ALA A 438 0.16 17.12 -0.18
CA ALA A 438 0.03 16.78 -1.59
C ALA A 438 0.78 17.81 -2.46
N PRO A 439 1.34 17.41 -3.63
CA PRO A 439 1.99 18.34 -4.53
C PRO A 439 1.07 19.50 -4.92
N GLY A 440 1.61 20.72 -4.90
CA GLY A 440 0.85 21.93 -5.24
C GLY A 440 -0.18 22.38 -4.20
N HIS A 441 -0.13 21.83 -2.98
CA HIS A 441 -1.02 22.18 -1.87
C HIS A 441 -0.24 22.50 -0.60
N GLU A 442 -0.82 23.31 0.27
CA GLU A 442 -0.32 23.55 1.62
C GLU A 442 -0.59 22.32 2.49
N SER A 443 0.40 21.92 3.28
CA SER A 443 0.24 20.80 4.22
C SER A 443 -0.72 21.18 5.35
N HIS A 444 -1.58 20.24 5.72
CA HIS A 444 -2.47 20.38 6.87
C HIS A 444 -2.05 19.44 7.99
N SER A 445 -2.04 19.93 9.24
CA SER A 445 -1.74 19.11 10.42
C SER A 445 -2.85 19.20 11.46
N ARG A 446 -3.20 18.06 12.05
CA ARG A 446 -4.23 17.97 13.08
C ARG A 446 -3.80 17.01 14.19
N ASP A 447 -4.19 17.30 15.43
CA ASP A 447 -4.08 16.37 16.55
C ASP A 447 -5.26 15.40 16.52
N VAL A 448 -4.95 14.10 16.59
CA VAL A 448 -5.89 12.98 16.52
C VAL A 448 -5.72 12.11 17.75
N VAL A 449 -6.80 11.83 18.47
CA VAL A 449 -6.81 10.93 19.63
C VAL A 449 -7.43 9.61 19.21
N VAL A 450 -6.64 8.55 19.18
CA VAL A 450 -7.12 7.19 18.96
C VAL A 450 -7.46 6.59 20.32
N ALA A 451 -8.75 6.54 20.65
CA ALA A 451 -9.25 6.06 21.95
C ALA A 451 -9.74 4.61 21.92
N SER A 452 -10.06 4.06 20.74
CA SER A 452 -10.58 2.70 20.54
C SER A 452 -10.23 2.20 19.15
N TYR A 453 -10.10 0.87 19.02
CA TYR A 453 -9.98 0.19 17.73
C TYR A 453 -11.33 -0.20 17.11
N ASP A 454 -12.41 -0.15 17.90
CA ASP A 454 -13.72 -0.64 17.45
C ASP A 454 -14.52 0.39 16.64
N ASN A 455 -14.16 1.69 16.77
CA ASN A 455 -14.86 2.79 16.14
C ASN A 455 -13.88 3.69 15.38
N PRO A 456 -13.67 3.47 14.08
CA PRO A 456 -12.83 4.34 13.26
C PRO A 456 -13.27 5.80 13.32
N LEU A 457 -12.32 6.71 13.45
CA LEU A 457 -12.58 8.13 13.33
C LEU A 457 -12.74 8.48 11.84
N ALA A 458 -13.79 9.21 11.50
CA ALA A 458 -13.98 9.77 10.16
C ALA A 458 -13.32 11.16 10.10
N ILE A 459 -12.29 11.33 9.27
CA ILE A 459 -11.56 12.59 9.12
C ILE A 459 -11.34 12.88 7.63
N ASP A 460 -12.16 13.77 7.08
CA ASP A 460 -11.92 14.35 5.75
C ASP A 460 -11.03 15.57 5.87
N VAL A 461 -10.13 15.76 4.89
CA VAL A 461 -9.16 16.84 4.85
C VAL A 461 -9.17 17.51 3.48
N ASP A 462 -9.49 18.79 3.46
CA ASP A 462 -9.45 19.62 2.26
C ASP A 462 -8.18 20.49 2.28
N LEU A 463 -7.22 20.18 1.39
CA LEU A 463 -5.94 20.89 1.31
C LEU A 463 -6.07 22.15 0.45
N LEU A 464 -5.52 23.26 0.93
CA LEU A 464 -5.49 24.53 0.20
C LEU A 464 -4.44 24.45 -0.93
N PRO A 465 -4.79 24.74 -2.19
CA PRO A 465 -3.80 24.89 -3.25
C PRO A 465 -2.78 25.97 -2.93
N THR A 466 -1.49 25.71 -3.13
CA THR A 466 -0.44 26.72 -2.99
C THR A 466 -0.63 27.81 -4.02
N SER A 467 -0.52 29.06 -3.59
CA SER A 467 -0.63 30.24 -4.45
C SER A 467 0.38 31.32 -4.06
N VAL A 468 0.77 32.18 -5.00
CA VAL A 468 1.54 33.38 -4.65
C VAL A 468 0.66 34.29 -3.80
N PRO A 469 1.13 34.79 -2.64
CA PRO A 469 0.31 35.62 -1.79
C PRO A 469 -0.30 36.82 -2.52
N ALA A 470 -1.57 37.09 -2.24
CA ALA A 470 -2.21 38.31 -2.71
C ALA A 470 -1.76 39.53 -1.85
N THR A 471 -1.73 40.68 -2.45
CA THR A 471 -1.28 41.93 -1.80
C THR A 471 -2.26 43.05 -2.01
N LEU A 472 -2.25 44.03 -1.06
CA LEU A 472 -2.95 45.30 -1.15
C LEU A 472 -1.95 46.44 -1.06
N ALA A 473 -2.09 47.42 -1.94
CA ALA A 473 -1.36 48.66 -1.89
C ALA A 473 -2.35 49.84 -1.80
N ILE A 474 -2.08 50.76 -0.88
CA ILE A 474 -2.89 51.94 -0.66
C ILE A 474 -2.08 53.18 -1.09
N ALA A 475 -2.68 54.05 -1.89
CA ALA A 475 -2.09 55.29 -2.35
C ALA A 475 -3.02 56.47 -2.10
N GLY A 476 -2.52 57.52 -1.43
CA GLY A 476 -3.28 58.71 -1.08
C GLY A 476 -3.18 59.05 0.39
N SER A 477 -3.55 60.31 0.78
CA SER A 477 -3.41 60.82 2.15
C SER A 477 -4.50 60.34 3.10
N GLY A 478 -5.63 59.85 2.57
CA GLY A 478 -6.80 59.51 3.38
C GLY A 478 -7.50 60.72 4.05
N ARG A 479 -7.24 61.92 3.56
CA ARG A 479 -7.89 63.13 4.10
C ARG A 479 -9.36 63.23 3.69
N VAL A 480 -10.18 63.84 4.54
CA VAL A 480 -11.56 64.20 4.19
C VAL A 480 -11.60 64.97 2.87
N GLY A 481 -12.58 64.67 1.99
CA GLY A 481 -12.72 65.27 0.69
C GLY A 481 -11.69 64.80 -0.37
N THR A 482 -10.84 63.82 -0.06
CA THR A 482 -9.83 63.30 -1.04
C THR A 482 -10.09 61.83 -1.42
N ALA A 483 -9.49 61.45 -2.54
CA ALA A 483 -9.54 60.05 -3.00
C ALA A 483 -8.33 59.23 -2.53
N VAL A 484 -8.56 57.98 -2.19
CA VAL A 484 -7.55 56.96 -1.86
C VAL A 484 -7.60 55.86 -2.89
N GLY A 485 -6.50 55.66 -3.61
CA GLY A 485 -6.35 54.54 -4.54
C GLY A 485 -6.05 53.23 -3.81
N ILE A 486 -6.73 52.17 -4.18
CA ILE A 486 -6.55 50.80 -3.63
C ILE A 486 -6.19 49.88 -4.80
N THR A 487 -5.00 49.27 -4.75
CA THR A 487 -4.60 48.28 -5.72
C THR A 487 -4.55 46.90 -5.06
N TYR A 488 -5.39 45.98 -5.53
CA TYR A 488 -5.36 44.56 -5.17
C TYR A 488 -4.63 43.78 -6.25
N SER A 489 -3.67 42.95 -5.86
CA SER A 489 -2.91 42.07 -6.77
C SER A 489 -3.01 40.62 -6.26
N ALA A 490 -3.44 39.75 -7.15
CA ALA A 490 -3.60 38.30 -6.90
C ALA A 490 -2.95 37.49 -8.05
N PRO A 491 -1.62 37.35 -8.07
CA PRO A 491 -0.90 36.72 -9.17
C PRO A 491 -1.41 35.31 -9.48
N GLY A 492 -1.71 35.04 -10.77
CA GLY A 492 -2.28 33.78 -11.23
C GLY A 492 -3.81 33.72 -11.32
N ASP A 493 -4.55 34.71 -10.80
CA ASP A 493 -6.02 34.74 -10.79
C ASP A 493 -6.62 35.57 -11.93
N VAL A 494 -5.97 35.59 -13.09
CA VAL A 494 -6.48 36.31 -14.28
C VAL A 494 -7.92 35.90 -14.58
N GLY A 495 -8.80 36.90 -14.75
CA GLY A 495 -10.18 36.66 -15.15
C GLY A 495 -11.12 36.16 -14.04
N LEU A 496 -10.63 35.95 -12.81
CA LEU A 496 -11.48 35.65 -11.67
C LEU A 496 -12.14 36.93 -11.12
N GLY A 497 -13.28 36.76 -10.46
CA GLY A 497 -13.95 37.85 -9.76
C GLY A 497 -13.11 38.40 -8.61
N TYR A 498 -13.29 39.68 -8.26
CA TYR A 498 -12.70 40.23 -7.05
C TYR A 498 -13.73 41.08 -6.28
N TRP A 499 -13.49 41.20 -4.96
CA TRP A 499 -14.18 42.11 -4.10
C TRP A 499 -13.18 42.82 -3.16
N ILE A 500 -13.28 44.15 -3.05
CA ILE A 500 -12.49 44.96 -2.15
C ILE A 500 -13.43 45.55 -1.07
N PRO A 501 -13.68 44.81 0.05
CA PRO A 501 -14.50 45.26 1.14
C PRO A 501 -13.79 46.27 2.07
N LEU A 502 -14.60 47.03 2.79
CA LEU A 502 -14.19 47.84 3.93
C LEU A 502 -14.79 47.27 5.22
N SER A 503 -14.06 47.34 6.33
CA SER A 503 -14.54 46.94 7.65
C SER A 503 -14.01 47.90 8.73
N LEU A 504 -14.70 47.99 9.85
CA LEU A 504 -14.28 48.79 11.02
C LEU A 504 -13.34 48.01 11.96
N GLY A 505 -13.11 46.72 11.69
CA GLY A 505 -12.25 45.87 12.53
C GLY A 505 -11.76 44.63 11.83
N THR A 506 -10.79 43.94 12.47
CA THR A 506 -10.15 42.73 11.95
C THR A 506 -10.37 41.49 12.81
N SER A 507 -10.97 41.64 13.99
CA SER A 507 -11.21 40.57 14.95
C SER A 507 -12.65 40.65 15.47
N PRO A 508 -13.36 39.51 15.55
CA PRO A 508 -12.91 38.09 15.41
C PRO A 508 -12.70 37.58 13.98
N GLY A 509 -13.09 38.38 12.94
CA GLY A 509 -13.00 37.95 11.54
C GLY A 509 -14.15 37.03 11.08
N VAL A 510 -14.12 36.63 9.81
CA VAL A 510 -15.10 35.73 9.20
C VAL A 510 -14.48 34.35 8.99
N GLN A 511 -15.15 33.30 9.43
CA GLN A 511 -14.72 31.91 9.18
C GLN A 511 -15.22 31.47 7.80
N LEU A 512 -14.29 31.02 6.93
CA LEU A 512 -14.53 30.61 5.56
C LEU A 512 -13.72 29.34 5.26
N ASP A 513 -14.38 28.22 4.98
CA ASP A 513 -13.73 26.96 4.59
C ASP A 513 -12.57 26.54 5.55
N GLY A 514 -12.76 26.70 6.85
CA GLY A 514 -11.71 26.43 7.86
C GLY A 514 -10.61 27.50 7.96
N ARG A 515 -10.70 28.58 7.17
CA ARG A 515 -9.78 29.73 7.17
C ARG A 515 -10.44 30.95 7.83
N THR A 516 -9.64 31.86 8.39
CA THR A 516 -10.16 33.10 8.97
C THR A 516 -9.83 34.28 8.08
N LEU A 517 -10.84 34.88 7.44
CA LEU A 517 -10.70 36.18 6.80
C LEU A 517 -10.62 37.26 7.92
N PRO A 518 -9.51 38.01 8.05
CA PRO A 518 -9.33 38.95 9.16
C PRO A 518 -10.01 40.29 8.87
N LEU A 519 -11.33 40.26 8.65
CA LEU A 519 -12.23 41.41 8.56
C LEU A 519 -13.50 41.09 9.32
N ASN A 520 -14.02 42.03 10.08
CA ASN A 520 -15.27 41.85 10.80
C ASN A 520 -16.47 41.88 9.84
N PRO A 521 -17.47 41.02 10.02
CA PRO A 521 -18.72 41.08 9.27
C PRO A 521 -19.62 42.18 9.82
N ASP A 522 -19.12 43.44 9.79
CA ASP A 522 -19.85 44.60 10.27
C ASP A 522 -20.72 45.26 9.18
N ALA A 523 -21.47 46.27 9.59
CA ALA A 523 -22.36 47.00 8.68
C ALA A 523 -21.61 47.69 7.54
N LEU A 524 -20.34 48.12 7.76
CA LEU A 524 -19.53 48.72 6.71
C LEU A 524 -19.11 47.70 5.68
N MET A 525 -18.75 46.48 6.11
CA MET A 525 -18.42 45.38 5.18
C MET A 525 -19.62 45.02 4.30
N ALA A 526 -20.81 44.91 4.90
CA ALA A 526 -22.02 44.65 4.15
C ALA A 526 -22.37 45.81 3.18
N ALA A 527 -22.25 47.06 3.66
CA ALA A 527 -22.49 48.24 2.84
C ALA A 527 -21.49 48.39 1.69
N SER A 528 -20.26 47.88 1.83
CA SER A 528 -19.25 47.97 0.79
C SER A 528 -19.61 47.25 -0.51
N LEU A 529 -20.67 46.42 -0.51
CA LEU A 529 -21.24 45.84 -1.72
C LEU A 529 -22.00 46.86 -2.60
N SER A 530 -22.34 48.02 -2.06
CA SER A 530 -23.20 49.02 -2.73
C SER A 530 -22.80 50.47 -2.47
N LEU A 531 -21.57 50.75 -2.02
CA LEU A 531 -21.12 52.08 -1.59
C LEU A 531 -20.78 53.07 -2.71
N SER A 532 -21.11 52.77 -3.98
CA SER A 532 -20.91 53.76 -5.07
C SER A 532 -21.75 55.04 -4.82
N PRO A 533 -21.17 56.25 -4.92
CA PRO A 533 -19.84 56.61 -5.44
C PRO A 533 -18.71 56.69 -4.38
N VAL A 534 -18.94 56.29 -3.14
CA VAL A 534 -17.93 56.39 -2.08
C VAL A 534 -16.82 55.35 -2.29
N LEU A 535 -17.16 54.17 -2.77
CA LEU A 535 -16.19 53.10 -3.10
C LEU A 535 -16.44 52.65 -4.53
N GLU A 536 -15.58 53.07 -5.44
CA GLU A 536 -15.70 52.79 -6.87
C GLU A 536 -14.81 51.61 -7.30
N ASN A 537 -15.27 50.83 -8.24
CA ASN A 537 -14.56 49.65 -8.82
C ASN A 537 -14.09 48.64 -7.75
N ASN A 538 -14.85 48.50 -6.68
CA ASN A 538 -14.54 47.53 -5.61
C ASN A 538 -15.03 46.12 -5.88
N LEU A 539 -15.79 45.92 -6.97
CA LEU A 539 -16.24 44.64 -7.49
C LEU A 539 -15.96 44.58 -9.00
N GLY A 540 -15.53 43.43 -9.48
CA GLY A 540 -15.26 43.25 -10.91
C GLY A 540 -14.50 41.96 -11.20
N VAL A 541 -13.73 41.99 -12.29
CA VAL A 541 -12.91 40.87 -12.76
C VAL A 541 -11.46 41.32 -12.81
N LEU A 542 -10.54 40.48 -12.30
CA LEU A 542 -9.11 40.73 -12.30
C LEU A 542 -8.57 40.87 -13.73
N SER A 543 -7.74 41.88 -13.95
CA SER A 543 -7.13 42.21 -15.24
C SER A 543 -6.21 41.09 -15.76
N GLY A 544 -5.71 41.23 -17.00
CA GLY A 544 -4.70 40.33 -17.58
C GLY A 544 -3.37 40.28 -16.80
N THR A 545 -3.14 41.22 -15.87
CA THR A 545 -2.02 41.24 -14.93
C THR A 545 -2.41 40.76 -13.53
N SER A 546 -3.59 40.17 -13.37
CA SER A 546 -4.16 39.71 -12.09
C SER A 546 -4.30 40.84 -11.05
N THR A 547 -4.63 42.05 -11.48
CA THR A 547 -4.79 43.23 -10.62
C THR A 547 -6.18 43.85 -10.74
N ALA A 548 -6.62 44.49 -9.65
CA ALA A 548 -7.80 45.33 -9.61
C ALA A 548 -7.43 46.67 -8.96
N VAL A 549 -8.04 47.76 -9.43
CA VAL A 549 -7.86 49.11 -8.84
C VAL A 549 -9.24 49.64 -8.47
N ALA A 550 -9.39 49.94 -7.18
CA ALA A 550 -10.56 50.61 -6.62
C ALA A 550 -10.21 52.02 -6.10
N THR A 551 -11.22 52.86 -5.94
CA THR A 551 -11.05 54.22 -5.37
C THR A 551 -12.01 54.39 -4.22
N LEU A 552 -11.45 54.74 -3.05
CA LEU A 552 -12.21 55.19 -1.90
C LEU A 552 -12.26 56.75 -1.91
N ASN A 553 -13.40 57.30 -2.25
CA ASN A 553 -13.66 58.74 -2.19
C ASN A 553 -14.08 59.08 -0.74
N VAL A 554 -13.15 59.60 0.07
CA VAL A 554 -13.43 59.95 1.45
C VAL A 554 -14.37 61.15 1.46
N PRO A 555 -15.60 61.05 2.05
CA PRO A 555 -16.53 62.16 2.06
C PRO A 555 -15.94 63.37 2.77
N ASP A 556 -16.31 64.60 2.32
CA ASP A 556 -15.92 65.86 2.97
C ASP A 556 -16.77 66.09 4.25
N ILE A 557 -16.55 65.24 5.24
CA ILE A 557 -17.24 65.22 6.52
C ILE A 557 -16.18 65.23 7.63
N PRO A 558 -15.93 66.37 8.29
CA PRO A 558 -14.88 66.48 9.33
C PRO A 558 -14.99 65.47 10.46
N ALA A 559 -16.21 65.04 10.80
CA ALA A 559 -16.46 64.02 11.84
C ALA A 559 -15.89 62.65 11.54
N LEU A 560 -15.46 62.35 10.29
CA LEU A 560 -14.79 61.12 9.92
C LEU A 560 -13.30 61.12 10.29
N ALA A 561 -12.70 62.27 10.60
CA ALA A 561 -11.30 62.33 10.99
C ALA A 561 -11.03 61.48 12.24
N GLY A 562 -9.99 60.68 12.21
CA GLY A 562 -9.63 59.71 13.24
C GLY A 562 -10.27 58.31 13.09
N VAL A 563 -11.26 58.16 12.21
CA VAL A 563 -11.83 56.80 11.92
C VAL A 563 -10.81 55.98 11.18
N THR A 564 -10.58 54.74 11.63
CA THR A 564 -9.74 53.76 10.93
C THR A 564 -10.61 52.76 10.23
N LEU A 565 -10.39 52.62 8.91
CA LEU A 565 -11.00 51.63 8.04
C LEU A 565 -9.99 50.54 7.75
N HIS A 566 -10.43 49.28 7.73
CA HIS A 566 -9.63 48.15 7.27
C HIS A 566 -10.10 47.73 5.86
N VAL A 567 -9.20 47.84 4.90
CA VAL A 567 -9.43 47.52 3.50
C VAL A 567 -9.01 46.08 3.25
N GLY A 568 -9.90 45.24 2.72
CA GLY A 568 -9.59 43.88 2.25
C GLY A 568 -9.49 43.83 0.75
N GLY A 569 -8.92 42.75 0.23
CA GLY A 569 -8.95 42.38 -1.17
C GLY A 569 -9.13 40.87 -1.29
N LEU A 570 -10.19 40.43 -1.94
CA LEU A 570 -10.59 39.04 -2.05
C LEU A 570 -10.69 38.64 -3.53
N THR A 571 -10.23 37.41 -3.86
CA THR A 571 -10.53 36.77 -5.13
C THR A 571 -11.75 35.85 -4.99
N LEU A 572 -12.71 36.01 -5.88
CA LEU A 572 -13.93 35.20 -5.94
C LEU A 572 -13.76 34.07 -6.92
N ASP A 573 -13.97 32.82 -6.49
CA ASP A 573 -13.89 31.62 -7.32
C ASP A 573 -14.94 30.62 -6.83
N ALA A 574 -15.93 30.36 -7.67
CA ALA A 574 -17.04 29.45 -7.36
C ALA A 574 -16.60 27.97 -7.18
N SER A 575 -15.35 27.64 -7.52
CA SER A 575 -14.80 26.31 -7.26
C SER A 575 -14.40 26.09 -5.78
N PHE A 576 -14.41 27.15 -4.94
CA PHE A 576 -14.24 27.02 -3.49
C PHE A 576 -15.62 26.98 -2.81
N PRO A 577 -15.80 26.21 -1.71
CA PRO A 577 -17.08 26.08 -1.02
C PRO A 577 -17.67 27.43 -0.55
N SER A 578 -16.82 28.35 -0.07
CA SER A 578 -17.23 29.71 0.32
C SER A 578 -17.41 30.67 -0.88
N GLY A 579 -17.00 30.26 -2.09
CA GLY A 579 -16.89 31.15 -3.25
C GLY A 579 -15.68 32.12 -3.15
N ILE A 580 -14.78 31.99 -2.15
CA ILE A 580 -13.63 32.85 -1.94
C ILE A 580 -12.34 32.04 -1.99
N ALA A 581 -11.54 32.24 -3.03
CA ALA A 581 -10.29 31.53 -3.23
C ALA A 581 -9.20 31.96 -2.24
N ARG A 582 -8.97 33.25 -2.12
CA ARG A 582 -7.95 33.83 -1.24
C ARG A 582 -8.21 35.32 -0.97
N TRP A 583 -7.40 35.90 -0.09
CA TRP A 583 -7.40 37.31 0.21
C TRP A 583 -6.00 37.84 0.52
N ALA A 584 -5.82 39.17 0.37
CA ALA A 584 -4.67 39.88 0.89
C ALA A 584 -4.86 40.22 2.37
N PRO A 585 -3.80 40.28 3.18
CA PRO A 585 -3.88 40.86 4.52
C PRO A 585 -4.51 42.23 4.49
N PRO A 586 -5.49 42.56 5.39
CA PRO A 586 -6.12 43.84 5.39
C PRO A 586 -5.14 44.99 5.70
N THR A 587 -5.33 46.09 5.02
CA THR A 587 -4.53 47.32 5.25
C THR A 587 -5.39 48.39 5.91
N ALA A 588 -4.88 48.97 6.98
CA ALA A 588 -5.58 50.04 7.69
C ALA A 588 -5.40 51.40 6.98
N VAL A 589 -6.48 52.16 6.86
CA VAL A 589 -6.52 53.54 6.39
C VAL A 589 -7.18 54.40 7.49
N THR A 590 -6.41 55.28 8.14
CA THR A 590 -6.97 56.21 9.11
C THR A 590 -7.27 57.52 8.39
N ILE A 591 -8.54 57.96 8.48
CA ILE A 591 -9.00 59.20 7.86
C ILE A 591 -8.35 60.39 8.57
N GLN A 592 -7.70 61.26 7.80
CA GLN A 592 -7.02 62.45 8.26
C GLN A 592 -7.95 63.67 8.13
N PRO A 593 -7.76 64.72 9.00
CA PRO A 593 -8.53 65.94 8.90
C PRO A 593 -8.27 66.73 7.61
#